data_2b8405f4d30bfe36baff636cb73fc0a3
#
_entry.id   2b8405f4d30bfe36baff636cb73fc0a3
#
_cell.length_a   1.000
_cell.length_b   1.000
_cell.length_c   1.000
_cell.angle_alpha   90.00
_cell.angle_beta   90.00
_cell.angle_gamma   90.00
#
_symmetry.space_group_name_H-M   'P 1'
#
loop_
_entity.id
_entity.type
_entity.pdbx_description
1 polymer ?
#
loop_
_entity_poly.entity_id
_entity_poly.type
_entity_poly.pdbx_seq_one_letter_code
_entity_poly.pdbx_strand_id
1 'polypeptide(L)'
;IAGLVKGASKGEGLGNKFLANIRETDAILHVLRCFDDENITHVDGKVDPVRDKEIIDTELQLKDLETIEARITRVEKQARVGADKEAKLAFDVYSKIREVLLRGESARAVTFDSKEENRIARELFLLTSKPVMYVCNVDEESAVEGNEYVDALREAVKNENAEIIVVAAKIESEIAEIDTYEEREMFLSEIGLDESGVSRL
;
A
#
# COMPACT_ATOMS: atom_id res chain seq x y z
N ILE A 1 -5.39 9.34 -0.35
CA ILE A 1 -6.11 8.83 -1.53
C ILE A 1 -7.57 9.26 -1.41
N ALA A 2 -8.00 10.20 -2.25
CA ALA A 2 -9.38 10.67 -2.24
C ALA A 2 -10.35 9.52 -2.51
N GLY A 3 -11.21 9.20 -1.53
CA GLY A 3 -12.26 8.19 -1.67
C GLY A 3 -11.98 6.82 -1.01
N LEU A 4 -10.78 6.58 -0.50
CA LEU A 4 -10.53 5.45 0.39
C LEU A 4 -10.65 5.94 1.83
N VAL A 5 -11.83 5.72 2.40
CA VAL A 5 -12.14 5.97 3.80
C VAL A 5 -12.67 4.67 4.39
N LYS A 6 -12.75 4.60 5.71
CA LYS A 6 -13.37 3.49 6.43
C LYS A 6 -14.74 3.19 5.84
N GLY A 7 -14.96 1.95 5.37
CA GLY A 7 -16.19 1.53 4.68
C GLY A 7 -16.14 1.55 3.15
N ALA A 8 -15.01 1.91 2.53
CA ALA A 8 -14.86 1.90 1.07
C ALA A 8 -15.08 0.51 0.45
N SER A 9 -14.72 -0.56 1.16
CA SER A 9 -14.97 -1.95 0.74
C SER A 9 -16.45 -2.28 0.62
N LYS A 10 -17.33 -1.59 1.37
CA LYS A 10 -18.79 -1.78 1.33
C LYS A 10 -19.48 -0.97 0.22
N GLY A 11 -18.71 -0.32 -0.66
CA GLY A 11 -19.25 0.41 -1.81
C GLY A 11 -19.70 1.84 -1.50
N GLU A 12 -19.33 2.40 -0.36
CA GLU A 12 -19.60 3.79 -0.05
C GLU A 12 -18.70 4.73 -0.87
N GLY A 13 -19.28 5.63 -1.60
CA GLY A 13 -18.58 6.66 -2.38
C GLY A 13 -17.88 6.17 -3.65
N LEU A 14 -16.77 6.82 -4.01
CA LEU A 14 -15.95 6.52 -5.20
C LEU A 14 -15.02 5.30 -5.00
N GLY A 15 -15.09 4.63 -3.85
CA GLY A 15 -14.18 3.56 -3.44
C GLY A 15 -14.04 2.42 -4.45
N ASN A 16 -15.15 1.90 -4.99
CA ASN A 16 -15.10 0.79 -5.95
C ASN A 16 -14.38 1.13 -7.26
N LYS A 17 -14.59 2.36 -7.78
CA LYS A 17 -13.91 2.82 -9.01
C LYS A 17 -12.41 2.99 -8.76
N PHE A 18 -12.05 3.51 -7.59
CA PHE A 18 -10.68 3.69 -7.18
C PHE A 18 -9.96 2.34 -6.97
N LEU A 19 -10.60 1.38 -6.30
CA LEU A 19 -10.08 0.02 -6.12
C LEU A 19 -9.85 -0.70 -7.47
N ALA A 20 -10.72 -0.43 -8.47
CA ALA A 20 -10.51 -0.95 -9.82
C ALA A 20 -9.22 -0.38 -10.45
N ASN A 21 -8.94 0.92 -10.28
CA ASN A 21 -7.70 1.53 -10.78
C ASN A 21 -6.46 0.93 -10.10
N ILE A 22 -6.50 0.66 -8.77
CA ILE A 22 -5.39 0.00 -8.07
C ILE A 22 -5.12 -1.40 -8.67
N ARG A 23 -6.15 -2.14 -9.07
CA ARG A 23 -5.96 -3.47 -9.68
C ARG A 23 -5.08 -3.45 -10.93
N GLU A 24 -5.10 -2.36 -11.68
CA GLU A 24 -4.37 -2.17 -12.92
C GLU A 24 -2.91 -1.71 -12.73
N THR A 25 -2.52 -1.32 -11.52
CA THR A 25 -1.14 -0.88 -11.22
C THR A 25 -0.25 -2.06 -10.85
N ASP A 26 1.07 -1.92 -11.02
CA ASP A 26 2.06 -2.95 -10.66
C ASP A 26 2.54 -2.83 -9.22
N ALA A 27 2.49 -1.62 -8.63
CA ALA A 27 2.91 -1.32 -7.26
C ALA A 27 2.05 -0.21 -6.66
N ILE A 28 2.14 -0.03 -5.35
CA ILE A 28 1.41 0.98 -4.58
C ILE A 28 2.40 1.90 -3.86
N LEU A 29 2.25 3.21 -4.06
CA LEU A 29 2.87 4.23 -3.22
C LEU A 29 1.82 4.66 -2.18
N HIS A 30 2.05 4.28 -0.92
CA HIS A 30 1.15 4.65 0.17
C HIS A 30 1.67 5.90 0.87
N VAL A 31 1.12 7.06 0.49
CA VAL A 31 1.50 8.35 1.05
C VAL A 31 0.80 8.56 2.38
N LEU A 32 1.58 8.77 3.44
CA LEU A 32 1.10 8.97 4.81
C LEU A 32 1.52 10.35 5.31
N ARG A 33 0.61 11.04 5.99
CA ARG A 33 0.90 12.30 6.64
C ARG A 33 1.66 12.05 7.94
N CYS A 34 2.88 12.59 8.03
CA CYS A 34 3.78 12.47 9.15
C CYS A 34 4.21 13.85 9.68
N PHE A 35 3.28 14.79 9.77
CA PHE A 35 3.50 16.14 10.31
C PHE A 35 2.20 16.72 10.88
N ASP A 36 2.33 17.61 11.85
CA ASP A 36 1.22 18.38 12.38
C ASP A 36 1.12 19.74 11.68
N ASP A 37 -0.10 20.17 11.37
CA ASP A 37 -0.42 21.49 10.86
C ASP A 37 -1.85 21.85 11.27
N GLU A 38 -2.00 22.92 12.06
CA GLU A 38 -3.29 23.36 12.58
C GLU A 38 -4.27 23.82 11.48
N ASN A 39 -3.75 24.22 10.32
CA ASN A 39 -4.54 24.67 9.17
C ASN A 39 -5.06 23.50 8.32
N ILE A 40 -4.51 22.31 8.50
CA ILE A 40 -4.89 21.11 7.75
C ILE A 40 -5.64 20.16 8.66
N THR A 41 -6.97 20.12 8.54
CA THR A 41 -7.81 19.24 9.33
C THR A 41 -7.51 17.76 9.01
N HIS A 42 -7.34 16.95 10.05
CA HIS A 42 -7.30 15.48 9.92
C HIS A 42 -8.70 14.91 10.14
N VAL A 43 -9.09 13.90 9.35
CA VAL A 43 -10.44 13.28 9.41
C VAL A 43 -10.75 12.76 10.81
N ASP A 44 -9.77 12.14 11.48
CA ASP A 44 -9.90 11.58 12.83
C ASP A 44 -9.38 12.53 13.94
N GLY A 45 -9.14 13.80 13.62
CA GLY A 45 -8.78 14.86 14.56
C GLY A 45 -7.34 14.87 15.06
N LYS A 46 -6.57 13.76 14.87
CA LYS A 46 -5.15 13.65 15.24
C LYS A 46 -4.40 12.88 14.17
N VAL A 47 -3.20 13.35 13.83
CA VAL A 47 -2.28 12.65 12.92
C VAL A 47 -1.80 11.35 13.58
N ASP A 48 -1.92 10.25 12.85
CA ASP A 48 -1.44 8.94 13.27
C ASP A 48 -1.22 8.08 12.01
N PRO A 49 -0.01 8.07 11.44
CA PRO A 49 0.26 7.37 10.19
C PRO A 49 0.13 5.86 10.29
N VAL A 50 0.34 5.28 11.48
CA VAL A 50 0.18 3.83 11.69
C VAL A 50 -1.29 3.45 11.62
N ARG A 51 -2.15 4.16 12.34
CA ARG A 51 -3.61 3.97 12.30
C ARG A 51 -4.16 4.19 10.89
N ASP A 52 -3.71 5.23 10.21
CA ASP A 52 -4.19 5.56 8.87
C ASP A 52 -3.79 4.48 7.86
N LYS A 53 -2.57 3.94 7.97
CA LYS A 53 -2.12 2.76 7.23
C LYS A 53 -3.02 1.55 7.49
N GLU A 54 -3.27 1.22 8.74
CA GLU A 54 -4.06 0.04 9.14
C GLU A 54 -5.51 0.11 8.63
N ILE A 55 -6.10 1.30 8.62
CA ILE A 55 -7.44 1.52 8.04
C ILE A 55 -7.44 1.16 6.56
N ILE A 56 -6.48 1.66 5.80
CA ILE A 56 -6.40 1.39 4.36
C ILE A 56 -6.09 -0.08 4.08
N ASP A 57 -5.14 -0.67 4.81
CA ASP A 57 -4.81 -2.09 4.65
C ASP A 57 -6.03 -2.97 4.92
N THR A 58 -6.81 -2.68 5.96
CA THR A 58 -8.03 -3.41 6.27
C THR A 58 -9.04 -3.33 5.13
N GLU A 59 -9.27 -2.17 4.54
CA GLU A 59 -10.20 -2.00 3.42
C GLU A 59 -9.75 -2.78 2.18
N LEU A 60 -8.45 -2.78 1.86
CA LEU A 60 -7.89 -3.56 0.76
C LEU A 60 -8.00 -5.07 1.00
N GLN A 61 -7.68 -5.53 2.22
CA GLN A 61 -7.77 -6.94 2.63
C GLN A 61 -9.21 -7.45 2.57
N LEU A 62 -10.19 -6.68 3.06
CA LEU A 62 -11.59 -7.05 3.00
C LEU A 62 -12.06 -7.20 1.54
N LYS A 63 -11.61 -6.31 0.65
CA LYS A 63 -11.96 -6.42 -0.78
C LYS A 63 -11.32 -7.61 -1.47
N ASP A 64 -10.10 -7.95 -1.10
CA ASP A 64 -9.43 -9.15 -1.58
C ASP A 64 -10.10 -10.42 -1.04
N LEU A 65 -10.55 -10.40 0.22
CA LEU A 65 -11.27 -11.52 0.83
C LEU A 65 -12.58 -11.81 0.07
N GLU A 66 -13.38 -10.77 -0.26
CA GLU A 66 -14.57 -10.93 -1.10
C GLU A 66 -14.23 -11.60 -2.45
N THR A 67 -13.13 -11.16 -3.07
CA THR A 67 -12.67 -11.71 -4.35
C THR A 67 -12.31 -13.19 -4.23
N ILE A 68 -11.56 -13.55 -3.20
CA ILE A 68 -11.11 -14.91 -2.91
C ILE A 68 -12.30 -15.82 -2.62
N GLU A 69 -13.24 -15.40 -1.77
CA GLU A 69 -14.42 -16.20 -1.43
C GLU A 69 -15.30 -16.49 -2.66
N ALA A 70 -15.47 -15.49 -3.53
CA ALA A 70 -16.17 -15.70 -4.80
C ALA A 70 -15.44 -16.70 -5.73
N ARG A 71 -14.09 -16.70 -5.75
CA ARG A 71 -13.28 -17.65 -6.53
C ARG A 71 -13.35 -19.06 -5.94
N ILE A 72 -13.23 -19.21 -4.62
CA ILE A 72 -13.36 -20.49 -3.92
C ILE A 72 -14.71 -21.13 -4.24
N THR A 73 -15.81 -20.39 -4.11
CA THR A 73 -17.17 -20.88 -4.37
C THR A 73 -17.32 -21.46 -5.79
N ARG A 74 -16.62 -20.90 -6.77
CA ARG A 74 -16.67 -21.36 -8.17
C ARG A 74 -15.93 -22.66 -8.39
N VAL A 75 -14.76 -22.85 -7.75
CA VAL A 75 -13.90 -24.01 -7.98
C VAL A 75 -14.16 -25.15 -7.00
N GLU A 76 -14.78 -24.90 -5.85
CA GLU A 76 -14.96 -25.87 -4.76
C GLU A 76 -15.66 -27.18 -5.22
N LYS A 77 -16.73 -27.07 -6.01
CA LYS A 77 -17.45 -28.28 -6.50
C LYS A 77 -16.56 -29.14 -7.39
N GLN A 78 -15.80 -28.52 -8.30
CA GLN A 78 -14.92 -29.23 -9.24
C GLN A 78 -13.71 -29.81 -8.48
N ALA A 79 -13.15 -29.08 -7.54
CA ALA A 79 -12.05 -29.52 -6.69
C ALA A 79 -12.45 -30.77 -5.83
N ARG A 80 -13.66 -30.79 -5.26
CA ARG A 80 -14.16 -31.88 -4.41
C ARG A 80 -14.43 -33.17 -5.21
N VAL A 81 -14.83 -33.08 -6.46
CA VAL A 81 -15.07 -34.28 -7.32
C VAL A 81 -13.74 -34.93 -7.70
N GLY A 82 -12.60 -34.25 -7.56
CA GLY A 82 -11.25 -34.81 -7.67
C GLY A 82 -10.80 -35.17 -9.10
N ALA A 83 -11.65 -34.96 -10.11
CA ALA A 83 -11.33 -35.22 -11.51
C ALA A 83 -10.49 -34.13 -12.16
N ASP A 84 -10.59 -32.88 -11.63
CA ASP A 84 -9.92 -31.71 -12.16
C ASP A 84 -8.76 -31.29 -11.24
N LYS A 85 -7.54 -31.61 -11.68
CA LYS A 85 -6.32 -31.30 -10.93
C LYS A 85 -6.05 -29.79 -10.85
N GLU A 86 -6.43 -29.04 -11.89
CA GLU A 86 -6.24 -27.58 -11.93
C GLU A 86 -7.20 -26.90 -10.95
N ALA A 87 -8.46 -27.30 -10.92
CA ALA A 87 -9.44 -26.82 -9.96
C ALA A 87 -9.01 -27.10 -8.50
N LYS A 88 -8.42 -28.27 -8.25
CA LYS A 88 -7.89 -28.61 -6.92
C LYS A 88 -6.73 -27.70 -6.53
N LEU A 89 -5.76 -27.50 -7.43
CA LEU A 89 -4.61 -26.63 -7.18
C LEU A 89 -5.07 -25.19 -6.95
N ALA A 90 -6.01 -24.69 -7.75
CA ALA A 90 -6.59 -23.36 -7.58
C ALA A 90 -7.29 -23.22 -6.22
N PHE A 91 -8.06 -24.22 -5.80
CA PHE A 91 -8.70 -24.23 -4.48
C PHE A 91 -7.69 -24.15 -3.34
N ASP A 92 -6.59 -24.93 -3.44
CA ASP A 92 -5.53 -24.94 -2.43
C ASP A 92 -4.82 -23.56 -2.36
N VAL A 93 -4.51 -22.94 -3.50
CA VAL A 93 -3.92 -21.59 -3.59
C VAL A 93 -4.85 -20.54 -2.97
N TYR A 94 -6.13 -20.56 -3.35
CA TYR A 94 -7.11 -19.59 -2.83
C TYR A 94 -7.34 -19.77 -1.33
N SER A 95 -7.32 -20.99 -0.84
CA SER A 95 -7.46 -21.29 0.59
C SER A 95 -6.29 -20.75 1.41
N LYS A 96 -5.04 -20.92 0.94
CA LYS A 96 -3.85 -20.34 1.56
C LYS A 96 -3.94 -18.81 1.66
N ILE A 97 -4.33 -18.14 0.57
CA ILE A 97 -4.49 -16.69 0.55
C ILE A 97 -5.61 -16.25 1.51
N ARG A 98 -6.75 -16.96 1.49
CA ARG A 98 -7.86 -16.66 2.40
C ARG A 98 -7.46 -16.71 3.87
N GLU A 99 -6.68 -17.71 4.27
CA GLU A 99 -6.21 -17.86 5.65
C GLU A 99 -5.36 -16.66 6.09
N VAL A 100 -4.48 -16.17 5.23
CA VAL A 100 -3.63 -15.00 5.49
C VAL A 100 -4.49 -13.75 5.63
N LEU A 101 -5.42 -13.51 4.70
CA LEU A 101 -6.33 -12.37 4.76
C LEU A 101 -7.23 -12.39 6.01
N LEU A 102 -7.69 -13.58 6.45
CA LEU A 102 -8.51 -13.72 7.67
C LEU A 102 -7.71 -13.43 8.96
N ARG A 103 -6.37 -13.53 8.92
CA ARG A 103 -5.52 -13.09 10.03
C ARG A 103 -5.22 -11.60 10.02
N GLY A 104 -5.77 -10.85 9.05
CA GLY A 104 -5.48 -9.42 8.89
C GLY A 104 -4.11 -9.15 8.26
N GLU A 105 -3.56 -10.12 7.53
CA GLU A 105 -2.30 -9.98 6.80
C GLU A 105 -2.57 -9.76 5.30
N SER A 106 -1.64 -9.14 4.60
CA SER A 106 -1.74 -8.89 3.16
C SER A 106 -1.42 -10.14 2.34
N ALA A 107 -2.06 -10.31 1.19
CA ALA A 107 -1.85 -11.47 0.31
C ALA A 107 -0.38 -11.63 -0.15
N ARG A 108 0.42 -10.54 -0.17
CA ARG A 108 1.87 -10.58 -0.46
C ARG A 108 2.70 -11.35 0.57
N ALA A 109 2.16 -11.62 1.75
CA ALA A 109 2.82 -12.44 2.76
C ALA A 109 2.78 -13.94 2.44
N VAL A 110 1.94 -14.36 1.48
CA VAL A 110 1.86 -15.76 1.07
C VAL A 110 3.02 -16.11 0.15
N THR A 111 3.72 -17.20 0.47
CA THR A 111 4.74 -17.78 -0.40
C THR A 111 4.23 -19.04 -1.06
N PHE A 112 4.59 -19.25 -2.32
CA PHE A 112 4.21 -20.42 -3.08
C PHE A 112 5.47 -21.12 -3.61
N ASP A 113 5.48 -22.45 -3.54
CA ASP A 113 6.66 -23.26 -3.88
C ASP A 113 6.76 -23.53 -5.38
N SER A 114 5.65 -23.54 -6.10
CA SER A 114 5.62 -23.87 -7.52
C SER A 114 5.34 -22.66 -8.42
N LYS A 115 5.84 -22.72 -9.66
CA LYS A 115 5.53 -21.72 -10.70
C LYS A 115 4.04 -21.66 -11.01
N GLU A 116 3.36 -22.80 -10.93
CA GLU A 116 1.95 -22.92 -11.23
C GLU A 116 1.08 -22.25 -10.16
N GLU A 117 1.37 -22.48 -8.87
CA GLU A 117 0.71 -21.77 -7.76
C GLU A 117 0.89 -20.26 -7.89
N ASN A 118 2.12 -19.80 -8.18
CA ASN A 118 2.41 -18.38 -8.39
C ASN A 118 1.63 -17.79 -9.58
N ARG A 119 1.47 -18.55 -10.69
CA ARG A 119 0.65 -18.14 -11.83
C ARG A 119 -0.81 -17.95 -11.42
N ILE A 120 -1.39 -18.94 -10.75
CA ILE A 120 -2.79 -18.90 -10.28
C ILE A 120 -3.02 -17.71 -9.33
N ALA A 121 -2.08 -17.47 -8.41
CA ALA A 121 -2.18 -16.34 -7.49
C ALA A 121 -2.14 -14.99 -8.21
N ARG A 122 -1.24 -14.81 -9.19
CA ARG A 122 -1.14 -13.56 -9.98
C ARG A 122 -2.38 -13.26 -10.81
N GLU A 123 -3.05 -14.28 -11.35
CA GLU A 123 -4.28 -14.14 -12.14
C GLU A 123 -5.48 -13.62 -11.32
N LEU A 124 -5.36 -13.56 -10.00
CA LEU A 124 -6.39 -12.98 -9.13
C LEU A 124 -6.37 -11.45 -9.12
N PHE A 125 -5.25 -10.83 -9.47
CA PHE A 125 -5.06 -9.37 -9.43
C PHE A 125 -5.47 -8.76 -8.08
N LEU A 126 -5.05 -9.40 -6.97
CA LEU A 126 -5.37 -8.94 -5.63
C LEU A 126 -4.70 -7.59 -5.34
N LEU A 127 -5.38 -6.75 -4.58
CA LEU A 127 -4.90 -5.43 -4.19
C LEU A 127 -3.70 -5.54 -3.25
N THR A 128 -3.81 -6.42 -2.25
CA THR A 128 -2.79 -6.62 -1.23
C THR A 128 -1.66 -7.56 -1.64
N SER A 129 -1.68 -8.11 -2.86
CA SER A 129 -0.56 -8.88 -3.41
C SER A 129 0.53 -8.02 -4.02
N LYS A 130 0.23 -6.73 -4.28
CA LYS A 130 1.15 -5.80 -4.91
C LYS A 130 2.26 -5.37 -3.96
N PRO A 131 3.48 -5.11 -4.47
CA PRO A 131 4.50 -4.41 -3.71
C PRO A 131 3.98 -3.05 -3.22
N VAL A 132 4.38 -2.67 -2.01
CA VAL A 132 4.06 -1.37 -1.43
C VAL A 132 5.32 -0.65 -1.01
N MET A 133 5.37 0.65 -1.25
CA MET A 133 6.33 1.59 -0.70
C MET A 133 5.58 2.62 0.13
N TYR A 134 6.05 2.90 1.33
CA TYR A 134 5.50 3.93 2.19
C TYR A 134 6.23 5.24 1.98
N VAL A 135 5.48 6.29 1.66
CA VAL A 135 5.98 7.65 1.49
C VAL A 135 5.54 8.48 2.69
N CYS A 136 6.46 8.73 3.61
CA CYS A 136 6.23 9.57 4.78
C CYS A 136 6.33 11.04 4.36
N ASN A 137 5.19 11.72 4.21
CA ASN A 137 5.18 13.15 3.97
C ASN A 137 5.34 13.88 5.30
N VAL A 138 6.48 14.56 5.46
CA VAL A 138 6.88 15.29 6.67
C VAL A 138 6.87 16.79 6.44
N ASP A 139 7.06 17.57 7.51
CA ASP A 139 7.41 19.00 7.46
C ASP A 139 8.85 19.22 6.97
N GLU A 140 9.21 20.49 6.75
CA GLU A 140 10.53 20.86 6.25
C GLU A 140 11.66 20.51 7.24
N GLU A 141 11.41 20.68 8.54
CA GLU A 141 12.40 20.43 9.60
C GLU A 141 12.75 18.93 9.70
N SER A 142 11.78 18.08 9.39
CA SER A 142 11.93 16.62 9.44
C SER A 142 12.41 15.98 8.11
N ALA A 143 12.68 16.78 7.08
CA ALA A 143 12.99 16.28 5.73
C ALA A 143 14.26 15.41 5.67
N VAL A 144 15.27 15.71 6.51
CA VAL A 144 16.57 15.01 6.52
C VAL A 144 16.51 13.75 7.39
N GLU A 145 16.11 13.90 8.65
CA GLU A 145 16.19 12.82 9.66
C GLU A 145 14.87 12.06 9.87
N GLY A 146 13.76 12.65 9.46
CA GLY A 146 12.43 12.16 9.81
C GLY A 146 12.01 12.68 11.20
N ASN A 147 10.99 12.04 11.78
CA ASN A 147 10.42 12.39 13.07
C ASN A 147 9.80 11.17 13.76
N GLU A 148 9.19 11.37 14.92
CA GLU A 148 8.54 10.31 15.71
C GLU A 148 7.44 9.54 14.92
N TYR A 149 6.73 10.19 13.99
CA TYR A 149 5.74 9.55 13.14
C TYR A 149 6.39 8.57 12.15
N VAL A 150 7.52 8.97 11.58
CA VAL A 150 8.32 8.11 10.67
C VAL A 150 8.86 6.91 11.42
N ASP A 151 9.38 7.11 12.64
CA ASP A 151 9.92 6.02 13.46
C ASP A 151 8.84 5.04 13.90
N ALA A 152 7.67 5.54 14.29
CA ALA A 152 6.51 4.70 14.61
C ALA A 152 6.09 3.84 13.41
N LEU A 153 6.08 4.43 12.20
CA LEU A 153 5.75 3.68 10.98
C LEU A 153 6.83 2.64 10.65
N ARG A 154 8.13 2.99 10.76
CA ARG A 154 9.24 2.04 10.55
C ARG A 154 9.10 0.81 11.44
N GLU A 155 8.78 1.02 12.72
CA GLU A 155 8.56 -0.10 13.66
C GLU A 155 7.33 -0.92 13.27
N ALA A 156 6.23 -0.28 12.88
CA ALA A 156 5.00 -0.96 12.51
C ALA A 156 5.15 -1.86 11.27
N VAL A 157 5.96 -1.44 10.29
CA VAL A 157 6.10 -2.17 9.00
C VAL A 157 7.39 -2.98 8.89
N LYS A 158 8.21 -3.09 9.93
CA LYS A 158 9.53 -3.76 9.90
C LYS A 158 9.51 -5.20 9.38
N ASN A 159 8.36 -5.87 9.46
CA ASN A 159 8.17 -7.25 8.99
C ASN A 159 7.48 -7.33 7.63
N GLU A 160 7.17 -6.21 6.98
CA GLU A 160 6.39 -6.21 5.74
C GLU A 160 7.25 -6.29 4.46
N ASN A 161 8.58 -6.25 4.59
CA ASN A 161 9.51 -6.16 3.45
C ASN A 161 9.13 -5.03 2.48
N ALA A 162 8.76 -3.87 3.04
CA ALA A 162 8.35 -2.67 2.31
C ALA A 162 9.39 -1.56 2.51
N GLU A 163 9.67 -0.82 1.45
CA GLU A 163 10.54 0.36 1.51
C GLU A 163 9.79 1.54 2.12
N ILE A 164 10.55 2.39 2.83
CA ILE A 164 10.05 3.65 3.39
C ILE A 164 10.93 4.78 2.87
N ILE A 165 10.31 5.81 2.33
CA ILE A 165 10.99 7.06 1.99
C ILE A 165 10.37 8.21 2.77
N VAL A 166 11.20 9.18 3.12
CA VAL A 166 10.79 10.44 3.75
C VAL A 166 10.83 11.52 2.68
N VAL A 167 9.74 12.27 2.55
CA VAL A 167 9.56 13.33 1.55
C VAL A 167 8.88 14.52 2.22
N ALA A 168 9.42 15.72 2.06
CA ALA A 168 8.73 16.95 2.41
C ALA A 168 8.08 17.53 1.14
N ALA A 169 6.79 17.29 0.95
CA ALA A 169 6.10 17.67 -0.29
C ALA A 169 6.16 19.18 -0.58
N LYS A 170 6.29 20.02 0.46
CA LYS A 170 6.47 21.46 0.30
C LYS A 170 7.82 21.78 -0.32
N ILE A 171 8.91 21.15 0.17
CA ILE A 171 10.26 21.28 -0.41
C ILE A 171 10.25 20.79 -1.88
N GLU A 172 9.62 19.65 -2.17
CA GLU A 172 9.52 19.14 -3.54
C GLU A 172 8.82 20.13 -4.48
N SER A 173 7.79 20.82 -3.98
CA SER A 173 7.10 21.87 -4.75
C SER A 173 8.01 23.06 -5.04
N GLU A 174 8.82 23.48 -4.07
CA GLU A 174 9.79 24.58 -4.23
C GLU A 174 10.90 24.19 -5.23
N ILE A 175 11.45 22.96 -5.12
CA ILE A 175 12.43 22.44 -6.07
C ILE A 175 11.88 22.40 -7.51
N ALA A 176 10.61 22.06 -7.66
CA ALA A 176 9.96 21.98 -8.98
C ALA A 176 9.83 23.36 -9.66
N GLU A 177 9.82 24.45 -8.90
CA GLU A 177 9.74 25.82 -9.39
C GLU A 177 11.13 26.41 -9.76
N ILE A 178 12.23 25.74 -9.40
CA ILE A 178 13.59 26.17 -9.72
C ILE A 178 13.92 25.78 -11.17
N ASP A 179 14.34 26.75 -11.98
CA ASP A 179 14.54 26.56 -13.42
C ASP A 179 15.82 25.78 -13.74
N THR A 180 16.93 26.06 -13.04
CA THR A 180 18.24 25.51 -13.37
C THR A 180 18.63 24.35 -12.45
N TYR A 181 19.46 23.45 -12.99
CA TYR A 181 19.98 22.31 -12.20
C TYR A 181 20.93 22.77 -11.08
N GLU A 182 21.79 23.74 -11.39
CA GLU A 182 22.75 24.28 -10.44
C GLU A 182 22.07 24.95 -9.24
N GLU A 183 20.99 25.70 -9.47
CA GLU A 183 20.19 26.30 -8.37
C GLU A 183 19.48 25.24 -7.53
N ARG A 184 19.00 24.16 -8.14
CA ARG A 184 18.40 23.03 -7.40
C ARG A 184 19.42 22.34 -6.51
N GLU A 185 20.64 22.08 -6.99
CA GLU A 185 21.70 21.48 -6.17
C GLU A 185 22.11 22.41 -5.01
N MET A 186 22.21 23.71 -5.26
CA MET A 186 22.48 24.69 -4.20
C MET A 186 21.38 24.67 -3.13
N PHE A 187 20.12 24.71 -3.55
CA PHE A 187 18.97 24.67 -2.64
C PHE A 187 18.96 23.39 -1.80
N LEU A 188 19.12 22.23 -2.42
CA LEU A 188 19.23 20.93 -1.72
C LEU A 188 20.35 20.91 -0.70
N SER A 189 21.54 21.43 -1.06
CA SER A 189 22.68 21.51 -0.17
C SER A 189 22.44 22.42 1.02
N GLU A 190 21.75 23.55 0.84
CA GLU A 190 21.41 24.49 1.93
C GLU A 190 20.47 23.85 2.96
N ILE A 191 19.56 22.99 2.54
CA ILE A 191 18.62 22.30 3.43
C ILE A 191 19.15 20.93 3.91
N GLY A 192 20.38 20.56 3.52
CA GLY A 192 21.05 19.33 3.98
C GLY A 192 20.57 18.05 3.29
N LEU A 193 20.00 18.15 2.11
CA LEU A 193 19.59 17.00 1.28
C LEU A 193 20.58 16.79 0.13
N ASP A 194 20.98 15.55 -0.11
CA ASP A 194 21.83 15.17 -1.24
C ASP A 194 21.04 15.13 -2.56
N GLU A 195 19.75 14.77 -2.50
CA GLU A 195 18.85 14.67 -3.63
C GLU A 195 17.39 14.89 -3.21
N SER A 196 16.53 15.18 -4.18
CA SER A 196 15.10 15.34 -3.92
C SER A 196 14.43 14.00 -3.57
N GLY A 197 13.36 14.03 -2.79
CA GLY A 197 12.57 12.85 -2.47
C GLY A 197 11.97 12.19 -3.73
N VAL A 198 11.62 13.00 -4.73
CA VAL A 198 11.13 12.52 -6.03
C VAL A 198 12.22 11.78 -6.81
N SER A 199 13.49 12.17 -6.70
CA SER A 199 14.61 11.46 -7.35
C SER A 199 14.86 10.07 -6.74
N ARG A 200 14.42 9.87 -5.49
CA ARG A 200 14.56 8.60 -4.75
C ARG A 200 13.41 7.62 -5.01
N LEU A 201 12.34 8.08 -5.64
CA LEU A 201 11.20 7.26 -6.06
C LEU A 201 11.48 6.50 -7.36
#